data_5aeb83cfb4410edde22a690b78a9442c
#
_entry.id   5aeb83cfb4410edde22a690b78a9442c
#
_cell.length_a   1.000
_cell.length_b   1.000
_cell.length_c   1.000
_cell.angle_alpha   90.00
_cell.angle_beta   90.00
_cell.angle_gamma   90.00
#
_symmetry.space_group_name_H-M   'P 1'
#
loop_
_entity.id
_entity.type
_entity.pdbx_description
1 polymer ?
#
loop_
_entity_poly.entity_id
_entity_poly.type
_entity_poly.pdbx_seq_one_letter_code
_entity_poly.pdbx_strand_id
1 'polypeptide(L)'
;MVIVIGIDPGVALTGFGLLREAPDGRLEALAHGVIETPKAQPLARRLQLLQQQLQALITTWQPQEAAVEEVFFATNAKTALSVGQARGVVLLTLFNAGIAIHEYTPLQVKQAIAGYGQADKRQMQTMIKALLGLVEPPRPDDAADALAVALTHLHSRRWAQLGA
;
A
#
# COMPACT_ATOMS: atom_id res chain seq x y z
N MET A 1 -2.87 3.14 -19.57
CA MET A 1 -1.96 3.54 -18.46
C MET A 1 -2.78 3.72 -17.21
N VAL A 2 -2.38 3.10 -16.11
CA VAL A 2 -3.03 3.28 -14.81
C VAL A 2 -1.97 3.53 -13.73
N ILE A 3 -2.27 4.43 -12.80
CA ILE A 3 -1.46 4.65 -11.59
C ILE A 3 -2.23 4.10 -10.40
N VAL A 4 -1.59 3.22 -9.66
CA VAL A 4 -2.12 2.59 -8.44
C VAL A 4 -1.31 3.06 -7.25
N ILE A 5 -1.99 3.47 -6.18
CA ILE A 5 -1.37 3.70 -4.88
C ILE A 5 -1.63 2.50 -3.96
N GLY A 6 -0.55 1.87 -3.49
CA GLY A 6 -0.62 0.87 -2.42
C GLY A 6 -0.41 1.51 -1.08
N ILE A 7 -1.15 1.06 -0.07
CA ILE A 7 -1.06 1.59 1.29
C ILE A 7 -1.05 0.46 2.32
N ASP A 8 -0.09 0.55 3.23
CA ASP A 8 0.01 -0.24 4.46
C ASP A 8 -0.28 0.67 5.66
N PRO A 9 -1.53 0.67 6.19
CA PRO A 9 -1.95 1.64 7.19
C PRO A 9 -1.31 1.43 8.57
N GLY A 10 -0.83 2.51 9.18
CA GLY A 10 -0.37 2.55 10.56
C GLY A 10 -0.42 3.98 11.11
N VAL A 11 -0.47 4.14 12.43
CA VAL A 11 -0.49 5.48 13.04
C VAL A 11 0.91 6.10 13.06
N ALA A 12 1.90 5.35 13.52
CA ALA A 12 3.29 5.84 13.58
C ALA A 12 3.88 5.98 12.17
N LEU A 13 3.74 4.93 11.38
CA LEU A 13 4.18 4.86 9.99
C LEU A 13 3.04 4.30 9.15
N THR A 14 2.72 4.98 8.07
CA THR A 14 1.87 4.45 6.99
C THR A 14 2.73 4.30 5.76
N GLY A 15 2.91 3.07 5.29
CA GLY A 15 3.62 2.80 4.05
C GLY A 15 2.80 3.24 2.83
N PHE A 16 3.47 3.79 1.83
CA PHE A 16 2.87 4.04 0.52
C PHE A 16 3.79 3.59 -0.61
N GLY A 17 3.19 3.15 -1.70
CA GLY A 17 3.89 2.81 -2.93
C GLY A 17 3.05 3.18 -4.15
N LEU A 18 3.63 3.87 -5.09
CA LEU A 18 2.98 4.31 -6.32
C LEU A 18 3.56 3.56 -7.50
N LEU A 19 2.72 2.83 -8.19
CA LEU A 19 3.08 2.07 -9.37
C LEU A 19 2.31 2.58 -10.60
N ARG A 20 2.99 2.64 -11.71
CA ARG A 20 2.40 2.88 -13.02
C ARG A 20 2.45 1.62 -13.86
N GLU A 21 1.33 1.25 -14.44
CA GLU A 21 1.25 0.23 -15.48
C GLU A 21 1.10 0.92 -16.85
N ALA A 22 2.10 0.71 -17.70
CA ALA A 22 2.08 1.20 -19.07
C ALA A 22 1.14 0.35 -19.96
N PRO A 23 0.70 0.84 -21.13
CA PRO A 23 -0.16 0.08 -22.04
C PRO A 23 0.44 -1.25 -22.51
N ASP A 24 1.76 -1.35 -22.57
CA ASP A 24 2.49 -2.58 -22.91
C ASP A 24 2.66 -3.54 -21.70
N GLY A 25 2.08 -3.19 -20.56
CA GLY A 25 2.13 -3.98 -19.34
C GLY A 25 3.41 -3.81 -18.51
N ARG A 26 4.33 -2.93 -18.87
CA ARG A 26 5.49 -2.62 -18.03
C ARG A 26 5.05 -1.93 -16.75
N LEU A 27 5.67 -2.35 -15.66
CA LEU A 27 5.46 -1.76 -14.34
C LEU A 27 6.62 -0.84 -14.00
N GLU A 28 6.30 0.31 -13.45
CA GLU A 28 7.26 1.30 -13.00
C GLU A 28 6.91 1.78 -11.60
N ALA A 29 7.88 1.75 -10.70
CA ALA A 29 7.75 2.35 -9.38
C ALA A 29 7.99 3.86 -9.49
N LEU A 30 6.94 4.67 -9.30
CA LEU A 30 7.02 6.12 -9.39
C LEU A 30 7.56 6.75 -8.10
N ALA A 31 7.09 6.25 -6.96
CA ALA A 31 7.52 6.68 -5.65
C ALA A 31 7.14 5.62 -4.59
N HIS A 32 7.88 5.58 -3.51
CA HIS A 32 7.53 4.80 -2.33
C HIS A 32 8.17 5.40 -1.09
N GLY A 33 7.61 5.14 0.05
CA GLY A 33 8.08 5.66 1.31
C GLY A 33 7.09 5.45 2.45
N VAL A 34 7.22 6.28 3.47
CA VAL A 34 6.33 6.27 4.62
C VAL A 34 5.82 7.66 4.93
N ILE A 35 4.58 7.72 5.41
CA ILE A 35 4.01 8.87 6.10
C ILE A 35 4.27 8.64 7.58
N GLU A 36 5.07 9.51 8.18
CA GLU A 36 5.41 9.45 9.60
C GLU A 36 4.63 10.51 10.38
N THR A 37 4.10 10.12 11.55
CA THR A 37 3.44 11.05 12.46
C THR A 37 4.13 11.08 13.82
N PRO A 38 4.43 12.28 14.38
CA PRO A 38 5.18 12.40 15.62
C PRO A 38 4.46 11.76 16.82
N LYS A 39 5.14 10.88 17.54
CA LYS A 39 4.57 10.18 18.71
C LYS A 39 4.14 11.11 19.85
N ALA A 40 4.77 12.27 19.97
CA ALA A 40 4.46 13.27 20.98
C ALA A 40 3.14 14.02 20.73
N GLN A 41 2.59 13.93 19.54
CA GLN A 41 1.33 14.59 19.20
C GLN A 41 0.11 13.77 19.66
N PRO A 42 -1.00 14.44 20.03
CA PRO A 42 -2.27 13.75 20.27
C PRO A 42 -2.73 12.93 19.07
N LEU A 43 -3.41 11.81 19.31
CA LEU A 43 -3.87 10.91 18.27
C LEU A 43 -4.65 11.64 17.15
N ALA A 44 -5.59 12.51 17.52
CA ALA A 44 -6.36 13.27 16.54
C ALA A 44 -5.48 14.10 15.60
N ARG A 45 -4.42 14.72 16.13
CA ARG A 45 -3.46 15.48 15.32
C ARG A 45 -2.65 14.56 14.40
N ARG A 46 -2.27 13.39 14.89
CA ARG A 46 -1.55 12.39 14.09
C ARG A 46 -2.41 11.89 12.93
N LEU A 47 -3.68 11.61 13.18
CA LEU A 47 -4.64 11.22 12.13
C LEU A 47 -4.85 12.34 11.10
N GLN A 48 -4.90 13.59 11.55
CA GLN A 48 -4.98 14.75 10.65
C GLN A 48 -3.72 14.86 9.77
N LEU A 49 -2.53 14.68 10.34
CA LEU A 49 -1.27 14.70 9.59
C LEU A 49 -1.21 13.58 8.54
N LEU A 50 -1.67 12.39 8.91
CA LEU A 50 -1.81 11.27 7.97
C LEU A 50 -2.71 11.65 6.80
N GLN A 51 -3.89 12.18 7.09
CA GLN A 51 -4.85 12.61 6.07
C GLN A 51 -4.25 13.66 5.14
N GLN A 52 -3.60 14.69 5.69
CA GLN A 52 -3.01 15.78 4.91
C GLN A 52 -1.88 15.30 3.99
N GLN A 53 -1.00 14.44 4.49
CA GLN A 53 0.12 13.91 3.69
C GLN A 53 -0.36 12.93 2.61
N LEU A 54 -1.35 12.09 2.92
CA LEU A 54 -1.96 11.22 1.93
C LEU A 54 -2.68 12.03 0.84
N GLN A 55 -3.41 13.08 1.23
CA GLN A 55 -4.03 13.99 0.25
C GLN A 55 -3.01 14.67 -0.66
N ALA A 56 -1.86 15.05 -0.13
CA ALA A 56 -0.77 15.63 -0.93
C ALA A 56 -0.22 14.62 -1.96
N LEU A 57 -0.04 13.36 -1.56
CA LEU A 57 0.36 12.30 -2.49
C LEU A 57 -0.68 12.08 -3.60
N ILE A 58 -1.95 12.06 -3.24
CA ILE A 58 -3.05 11.90 -4.19
C ILE A 58 -3.06 13.08 -5.19
N THR A 59 -2.92 14.30 -4.71
CA THR A 59 -2.90 15.50 -5.56
C THR A 59 -1.70 15.50 -6.51
N THR A 60 -0.53 15.07 -6.04
CA THR A 60 0.70 15.06 -6.83
C THR A 60 0.68 13.97 -7.91
N TRP A 61 0.26 12.77 -7.56
CA TRP A 61 0.39 11.60 -8.43
C TRP A 61 -0.89 11.20 -9.16
N GLN A 62 -2.05 11.68 -8.70
CA GLN A 62 -3.37 11.43 -9.27
C GLN A 62 -3.63 9.94 -9.57
N PRO A 63 -3.49 9.04 -8.57
CA PRO A 63 -3.78 7.63 -8.77
C PRO A 63 -5.26 7.43 -9.09
N GLN A 64 -5.56 6.47 -9.97
CA GLN A 64 -6.93 6.12 -10.34
C GLN A 64 -7.50 5.04 -9.43
N GLU A 65 -6.63 4.17 -8.92
CA GLU A 65 -7.00 3.04 -8.10
C GLU A 65 -6.09 2.98 -6.86
N ALA A 66 -6.63 2.46 -5.77
CA ALA A 66 -5.88 2.24 -4.53
C ALA A 66 -5.98 0.78 -4.11
N ALA A 67 -4.88 0.24 -3.62
CA ALA A 67 -4.80 -1.06 -2.98
C ALA A 67 -4.42 -0.87 -1.52
N VAL A 68 -5.26 -1.32 -0.60
CA VAL A 68 -5.03 -1.17 0.84
C VAL A 68 -4.89 -2.55 1.47
N GLU A 69 -3.84 -2.75 2.25
CA GLU A 69 -3.66 -3.99 2.99
C GLU A 69 -4.69 -4.07 4.11
N GLU A 70 -5.41 -5.20 4.18
CA GLU A 70 -6.26 -5.51 5.31
C GLU A 70 -5.42 -5.87 6.52
N VAL A 71 -5.74 -5.23 7.64
CA VAL A 71 -5.10 -5.53 8.90
C VAL A 71 -5.87 -6.63 9.60
N PHE A 72 -5.24 -7.81 9.73
CA PHE A 72 -5.71 -8.84 10.66
C PHE A 72 -5.23 -8.52 12.07
N PHE A 73 -6.12 -8.73 13.03
CA PHE A 73 -5.91 -8.40 14.43
C PHE A 73 -4.54 -8.82 14.93
N ALA A 74 -3.76 -7.80 15.28
CA ALA A 74 -2.56 -8.00 16.07
C ALA A 74 -2.94 -8.64 17.41
N THR A 75 -2.00 -9.36 18.00
CA THR A 75 -2.11 -9.99 19.32
C THR A 75 -2.41 -9.00 20.46
N ASN A 76 -2.38 -7.69 20.18
CA ASN A 76 -2.60 -6.59 21.13
C ASN A 76 -3.77 -5.72 20.66
N ALA A 77 -4.86 -5.69 21.44
CA ALA A 77 -6.07 -4.90 21.15
C ALA A 77 -5.78 -3.40 20.99
N LYS A 78 -4.86 -2.84 21.74
CA LYS A 78 -4.49 -1.41 21.64
C LYS A 78 -3.85 -1.08 20.29
N THR A 79 -2.97 -1.93 19.81
CA THR A 79 -2.34 -1.78 18.49
C THR A 79 -3.37 -1.96 17.37
N ALA A 80 -4.25 -2.94 17.49
CA ALA A 80 -5.34 -3.17 16.52
C ALA A 80 -6.27 -1.96 16.41
N LEU A 81 -6.63 -1.34 17.54
CA LEU A 81 -7.46 -0.13 17.56
C LEU A 81 -6.77 1.04 16.85
N SER A 82 -5.50 1.29 17.16
CA SER A 82 -4.72 2.37 16.53
C SER A 82 -4.60 2.19 15.02
N VAL A 83 -4.30 0.98 14.57
CA VAL A 83 -4.21 0.66 13.15
C VAL A 83 -5.57 0.81 12.48
N GLY A 84 -6.65 0.37 13.12
CA GLY A 84 -8.01 0.55 12.62
C GLY A 84 -8.41 2.02 12.44
N GLN A 85 -7.97 2.89 13.34
CA GLN A 85 -8.19 4.33 13.25
C GLN A 85 -7.42 4.94 12.06
N ALA A 86 -6.15 4.60 11.89
CA ALA A 86 -5.36 5.03 10.74
C ALA A 86 -5.96 4.52 9.42
N ARG A 87 -6.37 3.26 9.39
CA ARG A 87 -7.04 2.65 8.24
C ARG A 87 -8.33 3.41 7.87
N GLY A 88 -9.15 3.77 8.86
CA GLY A 88 -10.36 4.56 8.62
C GLY A 88 -10.07 5.91 7.96
N VAL A 89 -9.03 6.60 8.39
CA VAL A 89 -8.58 7.86 7.77
C VAL A 89 -8.11 7.63 6.34
N VAL A 90 -7.34 6.57 6.08
CA VAL A 90 -6.89 6.21 4.73
C VAL A 90 -8.07 5.96 3.80
N LEU A 91 -9.00 5.09 4.20
CA LEU A 91 -10.17 4.76 3.39
C LEU A 91 -11.03 5.98 3.09
N LEU A 92 -11.29 6.82 4.10
CA LEU A 92 -12.07 8.05 3.94
C LEU A 92 -11.39 9.04 2.99
N THR A 93 -10.07 9.22 3.11
CA THR A 93 -9.31 10.14 2.27
C THR A 93 -9.33 9.69 0.80
N LEU A 94 -9.13 8.41 0.55
CA LEU A 94 -9.19 7.83 -0.80
C LEU A 94 -10.59 7.94 -1.40
N PHE A 95 -11.62 7.62 -0.62
CA PHE A 95 -13.01 7.69 -1.06
C PHE A 95 -13.43 9.11 -1.41
N ASN A 96 -13.08 10.09 -0.58
CA ASN A 96 -13.37 11.51 -0.83
C ASN A 96 -12.64 12.04 -2.09
N ALA A 97 -11.52 11.45 -2.45
CA ALA A 97 -10.80 11.77 -3.67
C ALA A 97 -11.36 11.07 -4.93
N GLY A 98 -12.40 10.25 -4.79
CA GLY A 98 -13.01 9.52 -5.91
C GLY A 98 -12.18 8.35 -6.42
N ILE A 99 -11.24 7.83 -5.62
CA ILE A 99 -10.35 6.73 -6.00
C ILE A 99 -11.04 5.40 -5.72
N ALA A 100 -11.02 4.48 -6.69
CA ALA A 100 -11.51 3.12 -6.49
C ALA A 100 -10.60 2.36 -5.52
N ILE A 101 -11.18 1.79 -4.45
CA ILE A 101 -10.44 1.13 -3.36
C ILE A 101 -10.59 -0.38 -3.47
N HIS A 102 -9.47 -1.09 -3.42
CA HIS A 102 -9.38 -2.55 -3.41
C HIS A 102 -8.59 -2.98 -2.17
N GLU A 103 -9.08 -3.98 -1.48
CA GLU A 103 -8.50 -4.45 -0.22
C GLU A 103 -7.94 -5.86 -0.37
N TYR A 104 -6.78 -6.11 0.21
CA TYR A 104 -6.07 -7.39 0.11
C TYR A 104 -5.56 -7.84 1.47
N THR A 105 -5.78 -9.12 1.78
CA THR A 105 -5.23 -9.75 2.99
C THR A 105 -3.73 -9.97 2.86
N PRO A 106 -2.98 -10.05 3.97
CA PRO A 106 -1.56 -10.41 3.94
C PRO A 106 -1.29 -11.73 3.21
N LEU A 107 -2.19 -12.71 3.35
CA LEU A 107 -2.09 -13.99 2.66
C LEU A 107 -2.22 -13.83 1.14
N GLN A 108 -3.19 -13.06 0.67
CA GLN A 108 -3.35 -12.77 -0.76
C GLN A 108 -2.12 -12.09 -1.34
N VAL A 109 -1.54 -11.14 -0.60
CA VAL A 109 -0.32 -10.42 -1.02
C VAL A 109 0.85 -11.39 -1.15
N LYS A 110 1.10 -12.23 -0.16
CA LYS A 110 2.17 -13.24 -0.22
C LYS A 110 2.00 -14.21 -1.37
N GLN A 111 0.80 -14.72 -1.59
CA GLN A 111 0.50 -15.61 -2.71
C GLN A 111 0.70 -14.94 -4.07
N ALA A 112 0.28 -13.68 -4.22
CA ALA A 112 0.41 -12.94 -5.47
C ALA A 112 1.87 -12.62 -5.82
N ILE A 113 2.70 -12.29 -4.84
CA ILE A 113 4.09 -11.84 -5.06
C ILE A 113 5.07 -13.01 -5.07
N ALA A 114 4.99 -13.92 -4.11
CA ALA A 114 5.94 -15.02 -3.94
C ALA A 114 5.41 -16.38 -4.43
N GLY A 115 4.12 -16.47 -4.76
CA GLY A 115 3.49 -17.71 -5.21
C GLY A 115 3.03 -18.64 -4.08
N TYR A 116 3.28 -18.33 -2.82
CA TYR A 116 2.84 -19.09 -1.66
C TYR A 116 2.67 -18.21 -0.41
N GLY A 117 1.79 -18.64 0.51
CA GLY A 117 1.34 -17.83 1.64
C GLY A 117 2.32 -17.76 2.83
N GLN A 118 3.41 -18.52 2.81
CA GLN A 118 4.39 -18.59 3.91
C GLN A 118 5.70 -17.87 3.60
N ALA A 119 5.72 -17.03 2.56
CA ALA A 119 6.89 -16.24 2.22
C ALA A 119 7.29 -15.32 3.39
N ASP A 120 8.59 -15.29 3.70
CA ASP A 120 9.13 -14.37 4.70
C ASP A 120 9.36 -12.97 4.09
N LYS A 121 9.65 -11.98 4.95
CA LYS A 121 9.87 -10.59 4.54
C LYS A 121 11.00 -10.45 3.51
N ARG A 122 12.08 -11.20 3.67
CA ARG A 122 13.24 -11.14 2.78
C ARG A 122 12.87 -11.66 1.39
N GLN A 123 12.13 -12.77 1.33
CA GLN A 123 11.63 -13.32 0.07
C GLN A 123 10.71 -12.32 -0.64
N MET A 124 9.78 -11.70 0.10
CA MET A 124 8.89 -10.67 -0.43
C MET A 124 9.67 -9.47 -1.00
N GLN A 125 10.62 -8.93 -0.26
CA GLN A 125 11.44 -7.80 -0.70
C GLN A 125 12.30 -8.14 -1.93
N THR A 126 12.86 -9.34 -2.00
CA THR A 126 13.60 -9.82 -3.16
C THR A 126 12.71 -9.90 -4.41
N MET A 127 11.49 -10.42 -4.25
CA MET A 127 10.53 -10.50 -5.36
C MET A 127 10.07 -9.13 -5.83
N ILE A 128 9.76 -8.21 -4.91
CA ILE A 128 9.36 -6.84 -5.25
C ILE A 128 10.47 -6.14 -6.01
N LYS A 129 11.72 -6.25 -5.54
CA LYS A 129 12.89 -5.72 -6.23
C LYS A 129 13.00 -6.23 -7.67
N ALA A 130 12.86 -7.55 -7.87
CA ALA A 130 12.94 -8.17 -9.18
C ALA A 130 11.79 -7.75 -10.11
N LEU A 131 10.55 -7.78 -9.60
CA LEU A 131 9.35 -7.44 -10.38
C LEU A 131 9.32 -5.97 -10.84
N LEU A 132 9.88 -5.07 -10.04
CA LEU A 132 9.92 -3.64 -10.33
C LEU A 132 11.26 -3.16 -10.91
N GLY A 133 12.24 -4.05 -11.06
CA GLY A 133 13.56 -3.69 -11.57
C GLY A 133 14.31 -2.69 -10.69
N LEU A 134 14.10 -2.74 -9.37
CA LEU A 134 14.74 -1.80 -8.44
C LEU A 134 16.23 -2.15 -8.26
N VAL A 135 17.06 -1.13 -8.06
CA VAL A 135 18.48 -1.29 -7.78
C VAL A 135 18.70 -1.97 -6.42
N GLU A 136 17.90 -1.56 -5.42
CA GLU A 136 17.93 -2.08 -4.05
C GLU A 136 16.53 -2.49 -3.59
N PRO A 137 16.40 -3.40 -2.58
CA PRO A 137 15.12 -3.69 -1.99
C PRO A 137 14.48 -2.42 -1.41
N PRO A 138 13.16 -2.25 -1.55
CA PRO A 138 12.49 -1.06 -1.03
C PRO A 138 12.57 -1.02 0.50
N ARG A 139 12.76 0.17 1.05
CA ARG A 139 12.87 0.46 2.49
C ARG A 139 12.08 1.71 2.86
N PRO A 140 11.58 1.82 4.12
CA PRO A 140 11.54 0.78 5.14
C PRO A 140 10.53 -0.34 4.80
N ASP A 141 10.36 -1.32 5.69
CA ASP A 141 9.46 -2.47 5.48
C ASP A 141 8.03 -2.05 5.10
N ASP A 142 7.51 -1.00 5.74
CA ASP A 142 6.16 -0.49 5.45
C ASP A 142 6.02 0.00 3.99
N ALA A 143 7.06 0.59 3.43
CA ALA A 143 7.07 0.99 2.01
C ALA A 143 7.12 -0.22 1.09
N ALA A 144 7.86 -1.26 1.46
CA ALA A 144 7.90 -2.53 0.73
C ALA A 144 6.53 -3.22 0.75
N ASP A 145 5.87 -3.25 1.90
CA ASP A 145 4.53 -3.83 2.07
C ASP A 145 3.50 -3.07 1.22
N ALA A 146 3.60 -1.74 1.17
CA ALA A 146 2.73 -0.90 0.33
C ALA A 146 2.95 -1.15 -1.18
N LEU A 147 4.19 -1.32 -1.63
CA LEU A 147 4.47 -1.72 -3.01
C LEU A 147 3.95 -3.13 -3.32
N ALA A 148 4.06 -4.05 -2.37
CA ALA A 148 3.55 -5.41 -2.53
C ALA A 148 2.03 -5.43 -2.73
N VAL A 149 1.27 -4.67 -1.97
CA VAL A 149 -0.19 -4.61 -2.13
C VAL A 149 -0.60 -3.93 -3.44
N ALA A 150 0.13 -2.91 -3.90
CA ALA A 150 -0.09 -2.31 -5.20
C ALA A 150 0.19 -3.29 -6.36
N LEU A 151 1.27 -4.06 -6.28
CA LEU A 151 1.59 -5.13 -7.24
C LEU A 151 0.51 -6.22 -7.26
N THR A 152 0.05 -6.63 -6.10
CA THR A 152 -1.04 -7.62 -5.96
C THR A 152 -2.28 -7.15 -6.71
N HIS A 153 -2.63 -5.89 -6.56
CA HIS A 153 -3.78 -5.31 -7.26
C HIS A 153 -3.58 -5.33 -8.79
N LEU A 154 -2.43 -4.90 -9.27
CA LEU A 154 -2.13 -4.91 -10.72
C LEU A 154 -2.15 -6.34 -11.30
N HIS A 155 -1.64 -7.34 -10.58
CA HIS A 155 -1.73 -8.73 -10.99
C HIS A 155 -3.18 -9.21 -11.04
N SER A 156 -3.97 -8.95 -10.00
CA SER A 156 -5.40 -9.33 -9.95
C SER A 156 -6.21 -8.69 -11.08
N ARG A 157 -5.93 -7.45 -11.38
CA ARG A 157 -6.53 -6.68 -12.46
C ARG A 157 -6.28 -7.32 -13.83
N ARG A 158 -5.06 -7.75 -14.08
CA ARG A 158 -4.69 -8.45 -15.32
C ARG A 158 -5.42 -9.79 -15.46
N TRP A 159 -5.50 -10.57 -14.40
CA TRP A 159 -6.24 -11.83 -14.41
C TRP A 159 -7.72 -11.63 -14.73
N ALA A 160 -8.35 -10.62 -14.15
CA ALA A 160 -9.74 -10.29 -14.44
C ALA A 160 -9.96 -9.91 -15.91
N GLN A 161 -9.01 -9.22 -16.53
CA GLN A 161 -9.08 -8.84 -17.95
C GLN A 161 -8.86 -10.03 -18.91
N LEU A 162 -8.10 -11.04 -18.50
CA LEU A 162 -7.84 -12.24 -19.30
C LEU A 162 -8.95 -13.29 -19.19
N GLY A 163 -9.73 -13.26 -18.10
CA GLY A 163 -10.84 -14.17 -17.85
C GLY A 163 -12.23 -13.68 -18.33
N ALA A 164 -12.27 -12.46 -18.84
CA ALA A 164 -13.47 -11.87 -19.46
C ALA A 164 -13.41 -12.00 -20.97
#